data_a072cd119eda15c0bebc54d9419f37ac
#
_entry.id   a072cd119eda15c0bebc54d9419f37ac
#
_cell.length_a   1.000
_cell.length_b   1.000
_cell.length_c   1.000
_cell.angle_alpha   90.00
_cell.angle_beta   90.00
_cell.angle_gamma   90.00
#
_symmetry.space_group_name_H-M   'P 1'
#
loop_
_entity.id
_entity.type
_entity.pdbx_description
1 polymer ?
#
loop_
_entity_poly.entity_id
_entity_poly.type
_entity_poly.pdbx_seq_one_letter_code
_entity_poly.pdbx_strand_id
1 'polypeptide(L)' 'MSEIEDKVCEKIQDRAKVGLDKYGTTMKRSDLSFHDWLTHLQEELMDACVYVERIMLITDNYPNTMERIRRRMEEE' A
#
# COMPACT_ATOMS: atom_id res chain seq x y z
N MET A 1 15.18 -17.06 8.13
CA MET A 1 14.10 -16.33 7.44
C MET A 1 14.57 -16.04 6.02
N SER A 2 13.67 -15.83 5.09
CA SER A 2 14.07 -15.62 3.70
C SER A 2 14.57 -14.20 3.47
N GLU A 3 15.31 -13.99 2.38
CA GLU A 3 15.78 -12.67 1.97
C GLU A 3 14.63 -11.69 1.73
N ILE A 4 13.47 -12.21 1.31
CA ILE A 4 12.30 -11.38 1.04
C ILE A 4 11.76 -10.77 2.33
N GLU A 5 11.56 -11.60 3.36
CA GLU A 5 11.07 -11.11 4.64
C GLU A 5 12.08 -10.19 5.31
N ASP A 6 13.37 -10.53 5.22
CA ASP A 6 14.43 -9.71 5.80
C ASP A 6 14.46 -8.33 5.15
N LYS A 7 14.27 -8.26 3.85
CA LYS A 7 14.23 -6.99 3.11
C LYS A 7 13.02 -6.15 3.52
N VAL A 8 11.88 -6.77 3.72
CA VAL A 8 10.68 -6.06 4.18
C VAL A 8 10.90 -5.49 5.58
N CYS A 9 11.48 -6.28 6.48
CA CYS A 9 11.79 -5.81 7.83
C CYS A 9 12.73 -4.61 7.82
N GLU A 10 13.75 -4.64 6.98
CA GLU A 10 14.68 -3.52 6.82
C GLU A 10 13.93 -2.26 6.37
N LYS A 11 13.06 -2.39 5.37
CA LYS A 11 12.27 -1.27 4.87
C LYS A 11 11.33 -0.71 5.93
N ILE A 12 10.74 -1.58 6.74
CA ILE A 12 9.86 -1.16 7.84
C ILE A 12 10.65 -0.32 8.84
N GLN A 13 11.85 -0.76 9.22
CA GLN A 13 12.69 -0.03 10.15
C GLN A 13 13.11 1.33 9.60
N ASP A 14 13.51 1.38 8.32
CA ASP A 14 13.88 2.64 7.68
C ASP A 14 12.70 3.61 7.63
N ARG A 15 11.52 3.11 7.33
CA ARG A 15 10.30 3.92 7.28
C ARG A 15 9.95 4.47 8.66
N ALA A 16 10.09 3.66 9.71
CA ALA A 16 9.84 4.08 11.08
C ALA A 16 10.77 5.23 11.48
N LYS A 17 12.02 5.15 11.07
CA LYS A 17 13.02 6.19 11.34
C LYS A 17 12.66 7.49 10.64
N VAL A 18 12.27 7.43 9.37
CA VAL A 18 11.82 8.60 8.62
C VAL A 18 10.59 9.23 9.28
N GLY A 19 9.64 8.40 9.72
CA GLY A 19 8.46 8.89 10.41
C GLY A 19 8.77 9.59 11.73
N LEU A 20 9.69 9.03 12.50
CA LEU A 20 10.12 9.64 13.76
C LEU A 20 10.78 11.01 13.52
N ASP A 21 11.66 11.09 12.51
CA ASP A 21 12.34 12.34 12.16
C ASP A 21 11.37 13.39 11.67
N LYS A 22 10.35 12.98 10.91
CA LYS A 22 9.38 13.90 10.30
C LYS A 22 8.32 14.38 11.28
N TYR A 23 7.78 13.48 12.11
CA TYR A 23 6.64 13.78 12.99
C TYR A 23 7.02 13.90 14.47
N GLY A 24 8.23 13.51 14.85
CA GLY A 24 8.71 13.60 16.22
C GLY A 24 8.06 12.61 17.17
N THR A 25 7.38 11.59 16.66
CA THR A 25 6.70 10.59 17.49
C THR A 25 6.70 9.23 16.81
N THR A 26 6.48 8.20 17.60
CA THR A 26 6.36 6.82 17.09
C THR A 26 4.91 6.37 17.16
N MET A 27 4.67 5.13 16.76
CA MET A 27 3.34 4.51 16.84
C MET A 27 2.88 4.29 18.28
N LYS A 28 3.76 4.51 19.27
CA LYS A 28 3.40 4.42 20.69
C LYS A 28 2.66 5.66 21.21
N ARG A 29 2.53 6.68 20.38
CA ARG A 29 1.79 7.88 20.74
C ARG A 29 0.39 7.54 21.24
N SER A 30 -0.13 8.30 22.19
CA SER A 30 -1.43 8.04 22.80
C SER A 30 -2.41 9.21 22.65
N ASP A 31 -2.07 10.19 21.81
CA ASP A 31 -2.89 11.39 21.60
C ASP A 31 -3.98 11.19 20.55
N LEU A 32 -3.99 10.04 19.85
CA LEU A 32 -4.99 9.73 18.84
C LEU A 32 -6.09 8.82 19.42
N SER A 33 -7.33 9.12 19.11
CA SER A 33 -8.46 8.28 19.49
C SER A 33 -8.48 7.01 18.64
N PHE A 34 -9.30 6.04 19.05
CA PHE A 34 -9.53 4.82 18.26
C PHE A 34 -10.02 5.16 16.85
N HIS A 35 -10.93 6.12 16.76
CA HIS A 35 -11.46 6.57 15.47
C HIS A 35 -10.36 7.21 14.61
N ASP A 36 -9.46 7.99 15.21
CA ASP A 36 -8.35 8.59 14.50
C ASP A 36 -7.44 7.52 13.88
N TRP A 37 -7.13 6.46 14.64
CA TRP A 37 -6.33 5.36 14.15
C TRP A 37 -7.01 4.65 12.98
N LEU A 38 -8.34 4.45 13.07
CA LEU A 38 -9.11 3.86 11.98
C LEU A 38 -9.08 4.72 10.73
N THR A 39 -9.17 6.03 10.89
CA THR A 39 -9.11 6.97 9.77
C THR A 39 -7.75 6.89 9.07
N HIS A 40 -6.67 6.87 9.84
CA HIS A 40 -5.34 6.73 9.27
C HIS A 40 -5.17 5.41 8.52
N LEU A 41 -5.67 4.32 9.10
CA LEU A 41 -5.62 3.02 8.45
C LEU A 41 -6.42 3.04 7.13
N GLN A 42 -7.60 3.63 7.15
CA GLN A 42 -8.42 3.74 5.95
C GLN A 42 -7.70 4.49 4.84
N GLU A 43 -7.05 5.60 5.19
CA GLU A 43 -6.30 6.39 4.22
C GLU A 43 -5.17 5.55 3.59
N GLU A 44 -4.45 4.78 4.40
CA GLU A 44 -3.39 3.91 3.89
C GLU A 44 -3.94 2.83 2.97
N LEU A 45 -5.09 2.27 3.31
CA LEU A 45 -5.74 1.26 2.47
C LEU A 45 -6.21 1.85 1.15
N MET A 46 -6.73 3.08 1.17
CA MET A 46 -7.12 3.76 -0.06
C MET A 46 -5.90 4.03 -0.94
N ASP A 47 -4.78 4.46 -0.36
CA ASP A 47 -3.54 4.66 -1.09
C ASP A 47 -3.08 3.35 -1.73
N ALA A 48 -3.18 2.25 -1.00
CA ALA A 48 -2.85 0.93 -1.52
C ALA A 48 -3.72 0.57 -2.74
N CYS A 49 -5.00 0.90 -2.69
CA CYS A 49 -5.90 0.67 -3.81
C CYS A 49 -5.49 1.48 -5.04
N VAL A 50 -5.06 2.71 -4.84
CA VAL A 50 -4.58 3.56 -5.94
C VAL A 50 -3.33 2.95 -6.59
N TYR A 51 -2.40 2.45 -5.79
CA TYR A 51 -1.22 1.76 -6.31
C TYR A 51 -1.61 0.52 -7.12
N VAL A 52 -2.54 -0.25 -6.60
CA VAL A 52 -3.03 -1.46 -7.30
C VAL A 52 -3.60 -1.07 -8.66
N GLU A 53 -4.45 -0.04 -8.70
CA GLU A 53 -5.07 0.41 -9.95
C GLU A 53 -4.00 0.87 -10.94
N ARG A 54 -2.99 1.59 -10.47
CA ARG A 54 -1.90 2.03 -11.33
C ARG A 54 -1.15 0.84 -11.93
N ILE A 55 -0.88 -0.17 -11.11
CA ILE A 55 -0.19 -1.37 -11.56
C ILE A 55 -1.02 -2.11 -12.61
N MET A 56 -2.32 -2.21 -12.37
CA MET A 56 -3.25 -2.83 -13.31
C MET A 56 -3.24 -2.12 -14.67
N LEU A 57 -3.25 -0.79 -14.65
CA LEU A 57 -3.19 0.00 -15.88
C LEU A 57 -1.88 -0.21 -16.64
N ILE A 58 -0.77 -0.36 -15.93
CA ILE A 58 0.51 -0.64 -16.56
C ILE A 58 0.48 -2.01 -17.24
N THR A 59 -0.04 -3.03 -16.55
CA THR A 59 -0.14 -4.37 -17.11
C THR A 59 -1.17 -4.46 -18.23
N ASP A 60 -2.18 -3.61 -18.21
CA ASP A 60 -3.21 -3.56 -19.24
C ASP A 60 -2.66 -3.13 -20.60
N ASN A 61 -1.46 -2.58 -20.65
CA ASN A 61 -0.79 -2.21 -21.89
C ASN A 61 -0.12 -3.40 -22.59
N TYR A 62 -0.09 -4.57 -21.95
CA TYR A 62 0.46 -5.79 -22.56
C TYR A 62 -0.66 -6.53 -23.30
N PRO A 63 -0.35 -7.13 -24.46
CA PRO A 63 -1.37 -7.80 -25.28
C PRO A 63 -2.22 -8.83 -24.54
N ASN A 64 -1.60 -9.66 -23.71
CA ASN A 64 -2.32 -10.68 -22.97
C ASN A 64 -3.31 -10.10 -21.96
N THR A 65 -2.97 -8.94 -21.42
CA THR A 65 -3.80 -8.26 -20.44
C THR A 65 -5.00 -7.61 -21.13
N MET A 66 -4.80 -7.07 -22.33
CA MET A 66 -5.89 -6.50 -23.13
C MET A 66 -6.95 -7.56 -23.45
N GLU A 67 -6.51 -8.77 -23.70
CA GLU A 67 -7.44 -9.88 -23.97
C GLU A 67 -8.26 -10.23 -22.72
N ARG A 68 -7.64 -10.18 -21.53
CA ARG A 68 -8.37 -10.40 -20.28
C ARG A 68 -9.41 -9.33 -20.04
N ILE A 69 -9.10 -8.09 -20.31
CA ILE A 69 -10.03 -6.98 -20.18
C ILE A 69 -11.22 -7.18 -21.09
N ARG A 70 -10.98 -7.52 -22.34
CA ARG A 70 -12.05 -7.77 -23.31
C ARG A 70 -12.96 -8.87 -22.81
N ARG A 71 -12.39 -9.95 -22.30
CA ARG A 71 -13.17 -11.07 -21.78
C ARG A 71 -14.04 -10.66 -20.59
N ARG A 72 -13.50 -9.84 -19.70
CA ARG A 72 -14.24 -9.34 -18.55
C ARG A 72 -15.42 -8.47 -18.99
N MET A 73 -15.20 -7.63 -19.98
CA MET A 73 -16.26 -6.76 -20.51
C MET A 73 -17.39 -7.56 -21.17
N GLU A 74 -17.03 -8.67 -21.81
CA GLU A 74 -18.01 -9.56 -22.43
C GLU A 74 -18.85 -10.31 -21.40
N GLU A 75 -18.30 -10.55 -20.22
CA GLU A 75 -19.00 -11.27 -19.13
C GLU A 75 -19.95 -10.37 -18.36
N GLU A 76 -19.80 -9.07 -18.44
CA GLU A 76 -20.69 -8.10 -17.82
C GLU A 76 -21.88 -7.80 -18.74
#